data_e492e68310a87c50aaeb1042c9628a0d
#
_entry.id   e492e68310a87c50aaeb1042c9628a0d
#
_cell.length_a   1.000
_cell.length_b   1.000
_cell.length_c   1.000
_cell.angle_alpha   90.00
_cell.angle_beta   90.00
_cell.angle_gamma   90.00
#
_symmetry.space_group_name_H-M   'P 1'
#
loop_
_entity.id
_entity.type
_entity.pdbx_description
1 polymer ?
#
loop_
_entity_poly.entity_id
_entity_poly.type
_entity_poly.pdbx_seq_one_letter_code
_entity_poly.pdbx_strand_id
1 'polypeptide(L)'
;MRRSVLLLGFALVLIGAPAWRAVACEGQEVIFEDKFVDDAGGWPIKDSIEVKDGSFIFKLPPDDMQSNLNVTYTVRDADICSETVWPNGDQPILGAGLLFWGEDNRTYFQFGVLNNGKFWIARKQDGKWLGTVAANVDSPAIKKEPGAANMLRVKTNGNSVTFFINGTKVRELRGQAPKGVWRFGLSGDNFDKQKDAKVIFKTVKVTN
;
A
#
# COMPACT_ATOMS: atom_id res chain seq x y z
N MET A 1 -27.34 68.87 -10.48
CA MET A 1 -26.99 67.94 -9.39
C MET A 1 -26.79 66.54 -9.99
N ARG A 2 -25.57 66.13 -10.27
CA ARG A 2 -25.23 64.76 -10.77
C ARG A 2 -24.76 63.93 -9.60
N ARG A 3 -25.46 62.84 -9.29
CA ARG A 3 -25.07 61.87 -8.27
C ARG A 3 -24.21 60.80 -8.96
N SER A 4 -22.94 60.71 -8.57
CA SER A 4 -22.03 59.64 -8.95
C SER A 4 -22.25 58.44 -8.01
N VAL A 5 -22.56 57.29 -8.58
CA VAL A 5 -22.66 56.03 -7.85
C VAL A 5 -21.32 55.32 -8.00
N LEU A 6 -20.61 55.13 -6.87
CA LEU A 6 -19.39 54.36 -6.79
C LEU A 6 -19.77 52.87 -6.64
N LEU A 7 -19.45 52.06 -7.64
CA LEU A 7 -19.54 50.58 -7.57
C LEU A 7 -18.26 50.04 -6.96
N LEU A 8 -18.31 49.56 -5.71
CA LEU A 8 -17.23 48.74 -5.11
C LEU A 8 -17.33 47.35 -5.67
N GLY A 9 -16.34 46.94 -6.48
CA GLY A 9 -16.17 45.59 -6.93
C GLY A 9 -15.48 44.74 -5.80
N PHE A 10 -16.19 43.76 -5.26
CA PHE A 10 -15.62 42.75 -4.39
C PHE A 10 -14.88 41.73 -5.24
N ALA A 11 -13.54 41.69 -5.14
CA ALA A 11 -12.75 40.65 -5.75
C ALA A 11 -12.78 39.40 -4.81
N LEU A 12 -13.40 38.32 -5.27
CA LEU A 12 -13.44 37.03 -4.59
C LEU A 12 -12.08 36.34 -4.79
N VAL A 13 -11.22 36.34 -3.78
CA VAL A 13 -9.98 35.59 -3.79
C VAL A 13 -10.30 34.14 -3.45
N LEU A 14 -10.33 33.28 -4.47
CA LEU A 14 -10.39 31.84 -4.32
C LEU A 14 -9.06 31.34 -3.76
N ILE A 15 -9.00 31.14 -2.44
CA ILE A 15 -7.87 30.45 -1.78
C ILE A 15 -8.03 28.97 -2.12
N GLY A 16 -7.32 28.50 -3.15
CA GLY A 16 -7.22 27.09 -3.48
C GLY A 16 -6.56 26.35 -2.30
N ALA A 17 -7.30 25.46 -1.64
CA ALA A 17 -6.74 24.57 -0.65
C ALA A 17 -5.60 23.76 -1.31
N PRO A 18 -4.43 23.60 -0.67
CA PRO A 18 -3.37 22.77 -1.21
C PRO A 18 -3.92 21.33 -1.32
N ALA A 19 -4.02 20.82 -2.53
CA ALA A 19 -4.26 19.40 -2.75
C ALA A 19 -3.05 18.67 -2.16
N TRP A 20 -3.23 18.03 -1.02
CA TRP A 20 -2.25 17.14 -0.42
C TRP A 20 -2.07 15.97 -1.39
N ARG A 21 -1.06 16.09 -2.25
CA ARG A 21 -0.66 14.96 -3.09
C ARG A 21 -0.20 13.88 -2.12
N ALA A 22 -0.87 12.74 -2.14
CA ALA A 22 -0.33 11.53 -1.52
C ALA A 22 1.11 11.39 -2.01
N VAL A 23 2.06 11.34 -1.07
CA VAL A 23 3.49 11.27 -1.41
C VAL A 23 3.70 9.92 -2.09
N ALA A 24 3.74 9.96 -3.42
CA ALA A 24 4.11 8.82 -4.26
C ALA A 24 5.58 8.44 -3.98
N CYS A 25 6.03 7.30 -4.51
CA CYS A 25 7.45 6.98 -4.54
C CYS A 25 8.29 8.17 -5.01
N GLU A 26 9.40 8.43 -4.33
CA GLU A 26 10.23 9.64 -4.53
C GLU A 26 11.50 9.36 -5.36
N GLY A 27 11.74 8.12 -5.79
CA GLY A 27 12.89 7.78 -6.62
C GLY A 27 12.85 8.45 -7.98
N GLN A 28 14.03 8.65 -8.59
CA GLN A 28 14.17 9.38 -9.86
C GLN A 28 13.79 8.55 -11.08
N GLU A 29 14.07 7.25 -11.05
CA GLU A 29 13.79 6.33 -12.15
C GLU A 29 12.66 5.37 -11.79
N VAL A 30 11.66 5.26 -12.68
CA VAL A 30 10.56 4.31 -12.53
C VAL A 30 11.01 2.96 -13.07
N ILE A 31 11.15 1.97 -12.17
CA ILE A 31 11.47 0.59 -12.51
C ILE A 31 10.21 -0.16 -12.93
N PHE A 32 9.11 0.11 -12.24
CA PHE A 32 7.82 -0.54 -12.46
C PHE A 32 6.68 0.39 -12.05
N GLU A 33 5.60 0.39 -12.82
CA GLU A 33 4.34 1.02 -12.45
C GLU A 33 3.19 0.19 -13.01
N ASP A 34 2.22 -0.13 -12.18
CA ASP A 34 1.00 -0.82 -12.55
C ASP A 34 -0.22 -0.13 -11.93
N LYS A 35 -1.21 0.15 -12.77
CA LYS A 35 -2.53 0.71 -12.40
C LYS A 35 -3.66 -0.31 -12.56
N PHE A 36 -3.28 -1.57 -12.79
CA PHE A 36 -4.18 -2.70 -12.90
C PHE A 36 -5.28 -2.54 -13.97
N VAL A 37 -4.88 -1.98 -15.12
CA VAL A 37 -5.76 -1.82 -16.29
C VAL A 37 -6.03 -3.18 -16.94
N ASP A 38 -5.02 -4.07 -16.91
CA ASP A 38 -5.06 -5.45 -17.38
C ASP A 38 -4.24 -6.35 -16.45
N ASP A 39 -4.13 -7.62 -16.77
CA ASP A 39 -3.38 -8.63 -16.00
C ASP A 39 -1.93 -8.84 -16.48
N ALA A 40 -1.42 -7.98 -17.36
CA ALA A 40 -0.09 -8.11 -17.96
C ALA A 40 1.07 -7.69 -17.04
N GLY A 41 0.80 -7.16 -15.86
CA GLY A 41 1.79 -6.58 -14.92
C GLY A 41 2.76 -7.59 -14.28
N GLY A 42 2.76 -8.87 -14.67
CA GLY A 42 3.65 -9.88 -14.09
C GLY A 42 3.20 -10.40 -12.73
N TRP A 43 1.91 -10.34 -12.46
CA TRP A 43 1.27 -10.88 -11.27
C TRP A 43 0.71 -12.28 -11.56
N PRO A 44 1.07 -13.32 -10.78
CA PRO A 44 0.40 -14.62 -10.87
C PRO A 44 -1.08 -14.50 -10.53
N ILE A 45 -1.95 -14.68 -11.54
CA ILE A 45 -3.40 -14.63 -11.36
C ILE A 45 -3.92 -16.03 -10.99
N LYS A 46 -4.81 -16.07 -10.00
CA LYS A 46 -5.49 -17.26 -9.47
C LYS A 46 -6.97 -16.95 -9.31
N ASP A 47 -7.80 -17.94 -9.04
CA ASP A 47 -9.25 -17.77 -8.82
C ASP A 47 -9.58 -16.79 -7.68
N SER A 48 -8.68 -16.72 -6.69
CA SER A 48 -8.78 -15.79 -5.56
C SER A 48 -8.28 -14.39 -5.85
N ILE A 49 -7.82 -14.10 -7.08
CA ILE A 49 -7.28 -12.80 -7.50
C ILE A 49 -8.02 -12.33 -8.74
N GLU A 50 -8.45 -11.09 -8.71
CA GLU A 50 -9.12 -10.44 -9.86
C GLU A 50 -8.42 -9.13 -10.18
N VAL A 51 -8.08 -8.92 -11.46
CA VAL A 51 -7.66 -7.60 -11.98
C VAL A 51 -8.81 -7.06 -12.78
N LYS A 52 -9.42 -5.97 -12.29
CA LYS A 52 -10.62 -5.40 -12.90
C LYS A 52 -10.80 -3.92 -12.52
N ASP A 53 -11.24 -3.12 -13.46
CA ASP A 53 -11.61 -1.71 -13.28
C ASP A 53 -10.51 -0.89 -12.57
N GLY A 54 -9.25 -1.07 -12.99
CA GLY A 54 -8.10 -0.40 -12.39
C GLY A 54 -7.86 -0.83 -10.94
N SER A 55 -8.04 -2.12 -10.65
CA SER A 55 -7.89 -2.67 -9.31
C SER A 55 -7.32 -4.08 -9.34
N PHE A 56 -6.40 -4.35 -8.43
CA PHE A 56 -5.98 -5.69 -8.05
C PHE A 56 -6.72 -6.09 -6.78
N ILE A 57 -7.48 -7.16 -6.82
CA ILE A 57 -8.43 -7.54 -5.78
C ILE A 57 -8.11 -8.95 -5.28
N PHE A 58 -7.76 -9.06 -4.01
CA PHE A 58 -7.77 -10.35 -3.32
C PHE A 58 -9.21 -10.67 -2.87
N LYS A 59 -9.70 -11.87 -3.23
CA LYS A 59 -10.94 -12.47 -2.71
C LYS A 59 -10.54 -13.42 -1.60
N LEU A 60 -10.87 -13.09 -0.38
CA LEU A 60 -10.39 -13.76 0.81
C LEU A 60 -11.53 -14.46 1.54
N PRO A 61 -11.53 -15.79 1.62
CA PRO A 61 -12.38 -16.52 2.56
C PRO A 61 -12.18 -16.08 4.01
N PRO A 62 -13.03 -16.52 4.94
CA PRO A 62 -12.82 -16.31 6.35
C PRO A 62 -11.46 -16.83 6.84
N ASP A 63 -10.79 -16.07 7.70
CA ASP A 63 -9.51 -16.40 8.35
C ASP A 63 -8.41 -16.76 7.34
N ASP A 64 -8.41 -16.07 6.18
CA ASP A 64 -7.46 -16.32 5.09
C ASP A 64 -6.49 -15.16 4.88
N MET A 65 -5.28 -15.50 4.48
CA MET A 65 -4.23 -14.57 4.11
C MET A 65 -3.59 -14.99 2.79
N GLN A 66 -3.52 -14.08 1.87
CA GLN A 66 -2.90 -14.31 0.57
C GLN A 66 -1.75 -13.35 0.30
N SER A 67 -0.74 -13.87 -0.39
CA SER A 67 0.39 -13.10 -0.87
C SER A 67 0.60 -13.34 -2.36
N ASN A 68 1.00 -12.29 -3.07
CA ASN A 68 1.30 -12.33 -4.49
C ASN A 68 2.56 -11.50 -4.76
N LEU A 69 3.64 -12.16 -5.15
CA LEU A 69 4.87 -11.51 -5.58
C LEU A 69 4.87 -11.30 -7.08
N ASN A 70 5.30 -10.14 -7.52
CA ASN A 70 5.60 -9.91 -8.93
C ASN A 70 6.71 -10.84 -9.39
N VAL A 71 6.48 -11.59 -10.47
CA VAL A 71 7.43 -12.61 -10.94
C VAL A 71 8.35 -12.12 -12.05
N THR A 72 8.06 -10.95 -12.62
CA THR A 72 8.78 -10.41 -13.77
C THR A 72 9.90 -9.45 -13.35
N TYR A 73 9.66 -8.64 -12.32
CA TYR A 73 10.58 -7.59 -11.90
C TYR A 73 11.27 -7.93 -10.59
N THR A 74 12.55 -7.58 -10.53
CA THR A 74 13.37 -7.70 -9.33
C THR A 74 14.13 -6.40 -9.08
N VAL A 75 14.34 -6.09 -7.81
CA VAL A 75 15.02 -4.87 -7.37
C VAL A 75 16.05 -5.18 -6.29
N ARG A 76 17.02 -4.29 -6.08
CA ARG A 76 17.95 -4.39 -4.94
C ARG A 76 17.56 -3.37 -3.88
N ASP A 77 17.86 -2.11 -4.12
CA ASP A 77 17.39 -0.99 -3.33
C ASP A 77 16.27 -0.32 -4.10
N ALA A 78 15.17 -0.05 -3.45
CA ALA A 78 13.99 0.47 -4.11
C ALA A 78 13.10 1.25 -3.15
N ASP A 79 12.30 2.11 -3.74
CA ASP A 79 11.18 2.79 -3.12
C ASP A 79 9.90 2.19 -3.70
N ILE A 80 9.18 1.38 -2.89
CA ILE A 80 8.01 0.60 -3.29
C ILE A 80 6.78 1.24 -2.69
N CYS A 81 5.83 1.65 -3.51
CA CYS A 81 4.59 2.29 -3.10
C CYS A 81 3.37 1.54 -3.64
N SER A 82 2.31 1.49 -2.85
CA SER A 82 1.03 0.97 -3.30
C SER A 82 -0.11 1.69 -2.62
N GLU A 83 -1.14 2.02 -3.39
CA GLU A 83 -2.40 2.52 -2.87
C GLU A 83 -3.37 1.37 -2.64
N THR A 84 -3.84 1.22 -1.40
CA THR A 84 -4.94 0.35 -1.04
C THR A 84 -6.17 1.15 -0.69
N VAL A 85 -7.37 0.61 -1.00
CA VAL A 85 -8.66 1.24 -0.70
C VAL A 85 -9.50 0.27 0.11
N TRP A 86 -10.01 0.72 1.26
CA TRP A 86 -10.94 -0.08 2.03
C TRP A 86 -12.26 -0.23 1.27
N PRO A 87 -12.85 -1.44 1.21
CA PRO A 87 -14.17 -1.59 0.61
C PRO A 87 -15.22 -0.73 1.29
N ASN A 88 -16.27 -0.35 0.55
CA ASN A 88 -17.42 0.36 1.12
C ASN A 88 -18.27 -0.57 2.00
N GLY A 89 -19.04 0.03 2.91
CA GLY A 89 -19.93 -0.66 3.82
C GLY A 89 -19.24 -1.19 5.07
N ASP A 90 -19.96 -1.97 5.85
CA ASP A 90 -19.47 -2.61 7.07
C ASP A 90 -18.52 -3.76 6.70
N GLN A 91 -17.27 -3.63 7.08
CA GLN A 91 -16.21 -4.58 6.76
C GLN A 91 -15.69 -5.25 8.04
N PRO A 92 -15.28 -6.52 7.94
CA PRO A 92 -14.51 -7.15 9.00
C PRO A 92 -13.13 -6.46 9.17
N ILE A 93 -12.32 -6.93 10.10
CA ILE A 93 -10.94 -6.48 10.20
C ILE A 93 -10.17 -7.04 9.02
N LEU A 94 -9.71 -6.13 8.16
CA LEU A 94 -8.95 -6.42 6.95
C LEU A 94 -7.54 -5.87 7.06
N GLY A 95 -6.61 -6.58 6.44
CA GLY A 95 -5.24 -6.16 6.27
C GLY A 95 -4.86 -6.01 4.81
N ALA A 96 -4.14 -4.94 4.49
CA ALA A 96 -3.53 -4.72 3.18
C ALA A 96 -2.02 -4.49 3.35
N GLY A 97 -1.19 -5.19 2.59
CA GLY A 97 0.25 -5.15 2.79
C GLY A 97 1.09 -5.07 1.52
N LEU A 98 2.26 -4.45 1.67
CA LEU A 98 3.37 -4.51 0.73
C LEU A 98 4.33 -5.63 1.14
N LEU A 99 4.73 -6.43 0.17
CA LEU A 99 5.80 -7.41 0.30
C LEU A 99 7.10 -6.82 -0.27
N PHE A 100 8.19 -7.05 0.41
CA PHE A 100 9.51 -6.61 0.00
C PHE A 100 10.57 -7.65 0.40
N TRP A 101 11.74 -7.58 -0.22
CA TRP A 101 12.79 -8.56 -0.06
C TRP A 101 12.27 -10.00 -0.25
N GLY A 102 11.40 -10.20 -1.23
CA GLY A 102 10.78 -11.49 -1.51
C GLY A 102 11.68 -12.37 -2.38
N GLU A 103 12.00 -13.56 -1.94
CA GLU A 103 12.64 -14.61 -2.73
C GLU A 103 11.58 -15.41 -3.48
N ASP A 104 10.55 -15.82 -2.74
CA ASP A 104 9.38 -16.57 -3.21
C ASP A 104 8.17 -16.35 -2.28
N ASN A 105 7.03 -17.00 -2.55
CA ASN A 105 5.82 -16.89 -1.72
C ASN A 105 5.95 -17.51 -0.32
N ARG A 106 7.11 -18.06 0.03
CA ARG A 106 7.41 -18.65 1.34
C ARG A 106 8.44 -17.85 2.13
N THR A 107 9.17 -16.93 1.45
CA THR A 107 10.27 -16.16 2.04
C THR A 107 10.18 -14.72 1.59
N TYR A 108 9.70 -13.85 2.47
CA TYR A 108 9.53 -12.40 2.23
C TYR A 108 9.36 -11.64 3.54
N PHE A 109 9.47 -10.31 3.45
CA PHE A 109 9.02 -9.39 4.49
C PHE A 109 7.69 -8.75 4.08
N GLN A 110 6.86 -8.44 5.07
CA GLN A 110 5.56 -7.81 4.90
C GLN A 110 5.44 -6.58 5.78
N PHE A 111 4.99 -5.49 5.17
CA PHE A 111 4.52 -4.29 5.88
C PHE A 111 3.06 -4.08 5.53
N GLY A 112 2.19 -4.07 6.53
CA GLY A 112 0.76 -3.98 6.30
C GLY A 112 0.04 -3.03 7.24
N VAL A 113 -1.15 -2.59 6.83
CA VAL A 113 -2.09 -1.77 7.59
C VAL A 113 -3.43 -2.49 7.75
N LEU A 114 -4.07 -2.26 8.89
CA LEU A 114 -5.41 -2.74 9.19
C LEU A 114 -6.42 -1.59 9.09
N ASN A 115 -7.65 -1.90 8.66
CA ASN A 115 -8.73 -0.93 8.61
C ASN A 115 -9.19 -0.43 10.00
N ASN A 116 -8.69 -1.01 11.09
CA ASN A 116 -8.90 -0.53 12.45
C ASN A 116 -7.84 0.49 12.93
N GLY A 117 -6.91 0.91 12.07
CA GLY A 117 -5.91 1.94 12.36
C GLY A 117 -4.59 1.43 12.93
N LYS A 118 -4.30 0.14 12.78
CA LYS A 118 -3.05 -0.46 13.22
C LYS A 118 -2.19 -0.87 12.02
N PHE A 119 -0.87 -0.98 12.23
CA PHE A 119 0.04 -1.55 11.25
C PHE A 119 0.88 -2.68 11.85
N TRP A 120 1.46 -3.51 10.97
CA TRP A 120 2.40 -4.55 11.36
C TRP A 120 3.57 -4.64 10.39
N ILE A 121 4.68 -5.18 10.87
CA ILE A 121 5.84 -5.57 10.08
C ILE A 121 6.18 -7.01 10.49
N ALA A 122 6.22 -7.92 9.54
CA ALA A 122 6.48 -9.33 9.78
C ALA A 122 7.47 -9.89 8.76
N ARG A 123 8.07 -11.04 9.11
CA ARG A 123 8.94 -11.80 8.22
C ARG A 123 8.44 -13.23 8.12
N LYS A 124 8.33 -13.74 6.91
CA LYS A 124 8.12 -15.14 6.60
C LYS A 124 9.41 -15.72 6.03
N GLN A 125 9.79 -16.91 6.46
CA GLN A 125 10.95 -17.63 5.95
C GLN A 125 10.62 -19.11 5.86
N ASP A 126 10.86 -19.73 4.70
CA ASP A 126 10.56 -21.14 4.40
C ASP A 126 9.11 -21.53 4.75
N GLY A 127 8.18 -20.58 4.58
CA GLY A 127 6.75 -20.75 4.87
C GLY A 127 6.36 -20.56 6.34
N LYS A 128 7.31 -20.27 7.24
CA LYS A 128 7.04 -20.03 8.66
C LYS A 128 7.16 -18.55 9.01
N TRP A 129 6.23 -18.03 9.80
CA TRP A 129 6.35 -16.71 10.38
C TRP A 129 7.41 -16.70 11.48
N LEU A 130 8.43 -15.84 11.35
CA LEU A 130 9.53 -15.72 12.33
C LEU A 130 9.24 -14.73 13.47
N GLY A 131 7.96 -14.40 13.66
CA GLY A 131 7.54 -13.38 14.59
C GLY A 131 7.37 -12.00 13.92
N THR A 132 6.77 -11.11 14.66
CA THR A 132 6.48 -9.74 14.22
C THR A 132 7.56 -8.80 14.71
N VAL A 133 8.16 -8.04 13.79
CA VAL A 133 9.09 -6.96 14.11
C VAL A 133 8.32 -5.77 14.74
N ALA A 134 7.09 -5.56 14.29
CA ALA A 134 6.11 -4.66 14.90
C ALA A 134 4.73 -5.31 14.78
N ALA A 135 4.02 -5.51 15.89
CA ALA A 135 2.72 -6.15 15.93
C ALA A 135 1.64 -5.16 16.36
N ASN A 136 0.63 -4.95 15.51
CA ASN A 136 -0.59 -4.20 15.85
C ASN A 136 -0.32 -2.83 16.50
N VAL A 137 0.59 -2.06 15.89
CA VAL A 137 0.96 -0.73 16.39
C VAL A 137 -0.06 0.29 15.90
N ASP A 138 -0.63 1.08 16.79
CA ASP A 138 -1.56 2.15 16.43
C ASP A 138 -0.85 3.25 15.62
N SER A 139 -1.52 3.73 14.57
CA SER A 139 -1.01 4.84 13.75
C SER A 139 -2.14 5.77 13.32
N PRO A 140 -2.09 7.05 13.74
CA PRO A 140 -3.06 8.06 13.29
C PRO A 140 -2.91 8.40 11.80
N ALA A 141 -1.83 7.95 11.15
CA ALA A 141 -1.64 8.13 9.72
C ALA A 141 -2.57 7.26 8.87
N ILE A 142 -3.21 6.22 9.44
CA ILE A 142 -4.11 5.32 8.73
C ILE A 142 -5.51 5.90 8.69
N LYS A 143 -6.06 6.06 7.48
CA LYS A 143 -7.46 6.38 7.27
C LYS A 143 -8.28 5.09 7.37
N LYS A 144 -9.29 5.09 8.24
CA LYS A 144 -10.06 3.89 8.61
C LYS A 144 -11.42 3.79 7.94
N GLU A 145 -11.92 4.90 7.42
CA GLU A 145 -13.28 5.02 6.89
C GLU A 145 -13.46 4.10 5.66
N PRO A 146 -14.64 3.48 5.49
CA PRO A 146 -14.97 2.76 4.27
C PRO A 146 -14.74 3.64 3.03
N GLY A 147 -14.15 3.07 1.98
CA GLY A 147 -13.76 3.79 0.77
C GLY A 147 -12.50 4.64 0.90
N ALA A 148 -11.91 4.76 2.09
CA ALA A 148 -10.69 5.54 2.27
C ALA A 148 -9.48 4.87 1.60
N ALA A 149 -8.68 5.69 0.90
CA ALA A 149 -7.42 5.27 0.30
C ALA A 149 -6.25 5.49 1.26
N ASN A 150 -5.38 4.50 1.36
CA ASN A 150 -4.12 4.56 2.09
C ASN A 150 -2.95 4.25 1.16
N MET A 151 -1.95 5.13 1.18
CA MET A 151 -0.69 4.93 0.48
C MET A 151 0.32 4.27 1.42
N LEU A 152 0.73 3.06 1.11
CA LEU A 152 1.81 2.35 1.77
C LEU A 152 3.11 2.59 1.00
N ARG A 153 4.22 2.75 1.72
CA ARG A 153 5.52 2.91 1.10
C ARG A 153 6.61 2.23 1.94
N VAL A 154 7.46 1.47 1.26
CA VAL A 154 8.63 0.81 1.82
C VAL A 154 9.85 1.26 1.02
N LYS A 155 10.80 1.91 1.69
CA LYS A 155 12.07 2.32 1.07
C LYS A 155 13.20 1.47 1.62
N THR A 156 13.86 0.72 0.75
CA THR A 156 15.05 -0.08 1.08
C THR A 156 16.32 0.63 0.59
N ASN A 157 17.36 0.58 1.43
CA ASN A 157 18.69 1.10 1.09
C ASN A 157 19.74 0.26 1.86
N GLY A 158 20.39 -0.67 1.17
CA GLY A 158 21.27 -1.64 1.78
C GLY A 158 20.55 -2.43 2.89
N ASN A 159 21.04 -2.30 4.12
CA ASN A 159 20.44 -2.95 5.29
C ASN A 159 19.39 -2.09 6.03
N SER A 160 19.06 -0.92 5.49
CA SER A 160 18.07 -0.03 6.10
C SER A 160 16.73 -0.14 5.38
N VAL A 161 15.64 -0.17 6.14
CA VAL A 161 14.27 -0.14 5.61
C VAL A 161 13.47 0.91 6.35
N THR A 162 12.85 1.82 5.60
CA THR A 162 11.98 2.86 6.15
C THR A 162 10.55 2.65 5.66
N PHE A 163 9.58 2.79 6.57
CA PHE A 163 8.17 2.54 6.33
C PHE A 163 7.36 3.81 6.49
N PHE A 164 6.44 4.03 5.54
CA PHE A 164 5.58 5.22 5.55
C PHE A 164 4.12 4.81 5.29
N ILE A 165 3.20 5.54 5.91
CA ILE A 165 1.76 5.47 5.67
C ILE A 165 1.28 6.88 5.36
N ASN A 166 0.67 7.09 4.21
CA ASN A 166 0.16 8.40 3.77
C ASN A 166 1.20 9.52 3.87
N GLY A 167 2.48 9.21 3.56
CA GLY A 167 3.60 10.14 3.65
C GLY A 167 4.22 10.29 5.04
N THR A 168 3.59 9.78 6.09
CA THR A 168 4.12 9.81 7.46
C THR A 168 5.07 8.64 7.69
N LYS A 169 6.32 8.90 8.07
CA LYS A 169 7.27 7.85 8.50
C LYS A 169 6.77 7.22 9.80
N VAL A 170 6.51 5.91 9.77
CA VAL A 170 5.99 5.17 10.93
C VAL A 170 7.04 4.27 11.59
N ARG A 171 8.05 3.83 10.82
CA ARG A 171 9.12 2.99 11.35
C ARG A 171 10.38 3.09 10.50
N GLU A 172 11.51 2.79 11.11
CA GLU A 172 12.77 2.49 10.43
C GLU A 172 13.41 1.30 11.12
N LEU A 173 13.96 0.39 10.34
CA LEU A 173 14.64 -0.80 10.82
C LEU A 173 16.00 -0.89 10.14
N ARG A 174 16.98 -1.45 10.86
CA ARG A 174 18.18 -2.03 10.29
C ARG A 174 18.02 -3.54 10.32
N GLY A 175 17.98 -4.16 9.16
CA GLY A 175 17.84 -5.60 8.99
C GLY A 175 19.02 -6.17 8.23
N GLN A 176 18.97 -7.47 8.01
CA GLN A 176 19.85 -8.11 7.03
C GLN A 176 19.04 -8.25 5.75
N ALA A 177 19.31 -7.38 4.77
CA ALA A 177 18.80 -7.61 3.43
C ALA A 177 19.30 -8.99 2.98
N PRO A 178 18.44 -9.84 2.44
CA PRO A 178 18.88 -11.09 1.86
C PRO A 178 19.91 -10.78 0.75
N LYS A 179 20.77 -11.73 0.32
CA LYS A 179 21.77 -11.50 -0.74
C LYS A 179 21.11 -11.58 -2.12
N GLY A 180 21.42 -10.68 -3.02
CA GLY A 180 20.97 -10.72 -4.42
C GLY A 180 19.94 -9.65 -4.80
N VAL A 181 18.99 -10.00 -5.63
CA VAL A 181 17.88 -9.16 -6.07
C VAL A 181 16.55 -9.76 -5.60
N TRP A 182 15.57 -8.91 -5.34
CA TRP A 182 14.36 -9.31 -4.63
C TRP A 182 13.12 -8.95 -5.41
N ARG A 183 12.08 -9.71 -5.18
CA ARG A 183 10.73 -9.39 -5.63
C ARG A 183 10.03 -8.50 -4.61
N PHE A 184 9.12 -7.70 -5.12
CA PHE A 184 8.11 -6.96 -4.37
C PHE A 184 6.73 -7.60 -4.61
N GLY A 185 5.75 -7.24 -3.80
CA GLY A 185 4.43 -7.82 -3.96
C GLY A 185 3.37 -7.18 -3.09
N LEU A 186 2.20 -7.80 -3.14
CA LEU A 186 1.01 -7.40 -2.40
C LEU A 186 0.52 -8.55 -1.51
N SER A 187 -0.14 -8.21 -0.42
CA SER A 187 -0.85 -9.18 0.41
C SER A 187 -2.19 -8.63 0.89
N GLY A 188 -3.14 -9.54 1.04
CA GLY A 188 -4.43 -9.29 1.66
C GLY A 188 -4.67 -10.24 2.81
N ASP A 189 -5.25 -9.74 3.90
CA ASP A 189 -5.52 -10.50 5.11
C ASP A 189 -6.99 -10.28 5.52
N ASN A 190 -7.74 -11.36 5.76
CA ASN A 190 -9.08 -11.37 6.32
C ASN A 190 -9.06 -12.04 7.69
N PHE A 191 -9.29 -11.27 8.74
CA PHE A 191 -9.26 -11.78 10.11
C PHE A 191 -10.66 -12.17 10.62
N ASP A 192 -11.70 -12.06 9.79
CA ASP A 192 -13.03 -12.55 10.13
C ASP A 192 -13.12 -14.06 9.99
N LYS A 193 -13.81 -14.73 10.89
CA LYS A 193 -13.96 -16.19 10.89
C LYS A 193 -15.20 -16.70 10.15
N GLN A 194 -16.06 -15.79 9.66
CA GLN A 194 -17.36 -16.16 9.11
C GLN A 194 -17.68 -15.50 7.77
N LYS A 195 -17.06 -14.35 7.47
CA LYS A 195 -17.40 -13.54 6.29
C LYS A 195 -16.27 -13.53 5.28
N ASP A 196 -16.61 -13.73 4.02
CA ASP A 196 -15.73 -13.42 2.89
C ASP A 196 -15.43 -11.92 2.83
N ALA A 197 -14.24 -11.58 2.37
CA ALA A 197 -13.81 -10.20 2.25
C ALA A 197 -13.02 -9.94 0.97
N LYS A 198 -12.79 -8.66 0.66
CA LYS A 198 -11.95 -8.22 -0.43
C LYS A 198 -10.92 -7.21 0.07
N VAL A 199 -9.70 -7.35 -0.41
CA VAL A 199 -8.65 -6.34 -0.22
C VAL A 199 -8.28 -5.80 -1.60
N ILE A 200 -8.30 -4.46 -1.75
CA ILE A 200 -8.25 -3.77 -3.04
C ILE A 200 -6.99 -2.89 -3.10
N PHE A 201 -6.21 -3.06 -4.15
CA PHE A 201 -5.10 -2.18 -4.50
C PHE A 201 -5.39 -1.45 -5.81
N LYS A 202 -5.02 -0.18 -5.90
CA LYS A 202 -5.23 0.69 -7.07
C LYS A 202 -3.97 0.92 -7.89
N THR A 203 -2.83 0.91 -7.23
CA THR A 203 -1.55 1.13 -7.91
C THR A 203 -0.43 0.39 -7.18
N VAL A 204 0.58 -0.01 -7.94
CA VAL A 204 1.91 -0.29 -7.42
C VAL A 204 2.91 0.51 -8.24
N LYS A 205 3.83 1.18 -7.57
CA LYS A 205 4.95 1.86 -8.21
C LYS A 205 6.23 1.51 -7.49
N VAL A 206 7.29 1.29 -8.27
CA VAL A 206 8.63 1.00 -7.77
C VAL A 206 9.60 1.94 -8.47
N THR A 207 10.39 2.63 -7.68
CA THR A 207 11.45 3.54 -8.16
C THR A 207 12.77 3.23 -7.47
N ASN A 208 13.89 3.73 -8.02
CA ASN A 208 15.22 3.68 -7.39
C ASN A 208 15.68 5.05 -6.90
#